data_a2015a5e56bef70eff1e2db75f4a0dfc
#
_entry.id   a2015a5e56bef70eff1e2db75f4a0dfc
#
_cell.length_a   1.000
_cell.length_b   1.000
_cell.length_c   1.000
_cell.angle_alpha   90.00
_cell.angle_beta   90.00
_cell.angle_gamma   90.00
#
_symmetry.space_group_name_H-M   'P 1'
#
loop_
_entity.id
_entity.type
_entity.pdbx_description
1 polymer ?
#
loop_
_entity_poly.entity_id
_entity_poly.type
_entity_poly.pdbx_seq_one_letter_code
_entity_poly.pdbx_strand_id
1 'polypeptide(L)'
;ARILKLPWTTLDMSSINDPEQLTGSSRIYANAKPGIIMEAFSAAGESNLVFIINELDKAASGKGNGNPADVLLTLLDNLGFTDNYMECMVPTVGVYPIATANDKSQISAPLMSRFAVIDIPDYTSEEKKIIFSKYVLPKVLKRMSLKAEECVVTEEGLDAIVELHKNTSG
;
A
#
# COMPACT_ATOMS: atom_id res chain seq x y z
N ALA A 1 -4.74 11.20 5.06
CA ALA A 1 -4.68 11.30 6.51
C ALA A 1 -4.49 12.74 6.98
N ARG A 2 -3.43 13.46 6.54
CA ARG A 2 -3.12 14.82 7.02
C ARG A 2 -4.26 15.84 6.78
N ILE A 3 -4.92 15.80 5.63
CA ILE A 3 -6.06 16.69 5.30
C ILE A 3 -7.25 16.37 6.20
N LEU A 4 -7.53 15.09 6.43
CA LEU A 4 -8.64 14.63 7.28
C LEU A 4 -8.34 14.78 8.78
N LYS A 5 -7.08 15.03 9.14
CA LYS A 5 -6.58 15.05 10.54
C LYS A 5 -6.89 13.75 11.31
N LEU A 6 -6.89 12.63 10.60
CA LEU A 6 -7.12 11.31 11.17
C LEU A 6 -5.79 10.54 11.33
N PRO A 7 -5.70 9.67 12.35
CA PRO A 7 -4.62 8.70 12.41
C PRO A 7 -4.63 7.81 11.18
N TRP A 8 -3.50 7.20 10.87
CA TRP A 8 -3.35 6.34 9.71
C TRP A 8 -2.42 5.18 9.99
N THR A 9 -2.64 4.10 9.29
CA THR A 9 -1.77 2.94 9.27
C THR A 9 -1.57 2.44 7.86
N THR A 10 -0.55 1.63 7.65
CA THR A 10 -0.24 1.03 6.35
C THR A 10 -0.35 -0.48 6.44
N LEU A 11 -1.07 -1.08 5.50
CA LEU A 11 -1.12 -2.51 5.27
C LEU A 11 -0.39 -2.79 3.95
N ASP A 12 0.66 -3.59 3.99
CA ASP A 12 1.39 -4.01 2.79
C ASP A 12 1.00 -5.43 2.42
N MET A 13 0.15 -5.56 1.38
CA MET A 13 -0.43 -6.84 0.99
C MET A 13 0.60 -7.80 0.39
N SER A 14 1.74 -7.32 -0.09
CA SER A 14 2.82 -8.18 -0.57
C SER A 14 3.50 -8.99 0.53
N SER A 15 3.43 -8.50 1.76
CA SER A 15 4.00 -9.18 2.94
C SER A 15 3.00 -10.10 3.67
N ILE A 16 1.71 -10.02 3.33
CA ILE A 16 0.64 -10.77 4.00
C ILE A 16 0.32 -12.03 3.21
N ASN A 17 0.73 -13.17 3.75
CA ASN A 17 0.53 -14.47 3.11
C ASN A 17 -0.57 -15.31 3.79
N ASP A 18 -1.01 -14.93 4.97
CA ASP A 18 -1.98 -15.65 5.78
C ASP A 18 -3.03 -14.66 6.33
N PRO A 19 -4.34 -14.96 6.18
CA PRO A 19 -5.41 -14.17 6.76
C PRO A 19 -5.28 -13.94 8.27
N GLU A 20 -4.70 -14.86 9.03
CA GLU A 20 -4.48 -14.71 10.47
C GLU A 20 -3.54 -13.55 10.82
N GLN A 21 -2.67 -13.15 9.89
CA GLN A 21 -1.85 -11.94 10.09
C GLN A 21 -2.72 -10.68 10.19
N LEU A 22 -3.87 -10.66 9.50
CA LEU A 22 -4.83 -9.56 9.55
C LEU A 22 -5.81 -9.69 10.72
N THR A 23 -6.33 -10.92 10.95
CA THR A 23 -7.43 -11.19 11.89
C THR A 23 -6.98 -11.64 13.27
N GLY A 24 -5.69 -11.88 13.47
CA GLY A 24 -5.18 -12.49 14.71
C GLY A 24 -5.40 -13.99 14.77
N SER A 25 -4.69 -14.65 15.66
CA SER A 25 -4.76 -16.08 15.90
C SER A 25 -5.56 -16.41 17.16
N SER A 26 -6.23 -17.56 17.16
CA SER A 26 -7.03 -18.01 18.31
C SER A 26 -6.16 -18.20 19.57
N ARG A 27 -6.67 -17.77 20.72
CA ARG A 27 -6.01 -17.85 22.05
C ARG A 27 -5.69 -19.28 22.52
N ILE A 28 -6.21 -20.29 21.84
CA ILE A 28 -5.85 -21.69 22.13
C ILE A 28 -4.39 -22.02 21.78
N TYR A 29 -3.76 -21.24 20.95
CA TYR A 29 -2.35 -21.42 20.57
C TYR A 29 -1.41 -20.66 21.49
N ALA A 30 -0.27 -21.28 21.86
CA ALA A 30 0.68 -20.70 22.80
C ALA A 30 1.29 -19.36 22.32
N ASN A 31 1.39 -19.15 21.00
CA ASN A 31 1.94 -17.95 20.38
C ASN A 31 0.86 -17.05 19.78
N ALA A 32 -0.37 -17.15 20.28
CA ALA A 32 -1.48 -16.33 19.78
C ALA A 32 -1.23 -14.85 20.00
N LYS A 33 -1.61 -14.04 19.02
CA LYS A 33 -1.49 -12.58 19.05
C LYS A 33 -2.62 -11.92 18.25
N PRO A 34 -2.92 -10.63 18.54
CA PRO A 34 -3.83 -9.86 17.71
C PRO A 34 -3.35 -9.75 16.27
N GLY A 35 -4.27 -9.51 15.35
CA GLY A 35 -3.96 -9.20 13.97
C GLY A 35 -3.53 -7.74 13.78
N ILE A 36 -2.88 -7.46 12.66
CA ILE A 36 -2.36 -6.12 12.30
C ILE A 36 -3.48 -5.08 12.31
N ILE A 37 -4.71 -5.45 11.91
CA ILE A 37 -5.86 -4.54 11.91
C ILE A 37 -6.20 -4.11 13.33
N MET A 38 -6.25 -5.05 14.29
CA MET A 38 -6.51 -4.74 15.69
C MET A 38 -5.37 -3.95 16.32
N GLU A 39 -4.12 -4.30 16.00
CA GLU A 39 -2.95 -3.53 16.45
C GLU A 39 -3.03 -2.07 15.97
N ALA A 40 -3.51 -1.84 14.73
CA ALA A 40 -3.70 -0.50 14.19
C ALA A 40 -4.76 0.30 14.95
N PHE A 41 -5.92 -0.30 15.28
CA PHE A 41 -6.94 0.34 16.11
C PHE A 41 -6.43 0.65 17.52
N SER A 42 -5.70 -0.29 18.12
CA SER A 42 -5.09 -0.11 19.44
C SER A 42 -4.06 1.02 19.46
N ALA A 43 -3.20 1.09 18.46
CA ALA A 43 -2.20 2.16 18.34
C ALA A 43 -2.82 3.54 18.08
N ALA A 44 -3.92 3.59 17.32
CA ALA A 44 -4.66 4.81 17.07
C ALA A 44 -5.48 5.26 18.30
N GLY A 45 -5.87 4.34 19.17
CA GLY A 45 -6.77 4.59 20.29
C GLY A 45 -8.21 4.85 19.89
N GLU A 46 -8.53 4.70 18.59
CA GLU A 46 -9.84 4.94 18.02
C GLU A 46 -10.06 4.06 16.78
N SER A 47 -11.32 3.85 16.39
CA SER A 47 -11.68 3.12 15.17
C SER A 47 -11.84 4.01 13.93
N ASN A 48 -11.65 5.32 14.09
CA ASN A 48 -11.78 6.33 13.05
C ASN A 48 -10.39 6.62 12.45
N LEU A 49 -9.93 5.82 11.51
CA LEU A 49 -8.59 5.94 10.93
C LEU A 49 -8.54 5.63 9.43
N VAL A 50 -7.46 6.10 8.79
CA VAL A 50 -7.16 5.84 7.39
C VAL A 50 -6.30 4.58 7.29
N PHE A 51 -6.76 3.57 6.58
CA PHE A 51 -5.95 2.42 6.16
C PHE A 51 -5.36 2.67 4.78
N ILE A 52 -4.04 2.72 4.68
CA ILE A 52 -3.31 2.79 3.41
C ILE A 52 -2.93 1.36 3.05
N ILE A 53 -3.62 0.79 2.06
CA ILE A 53 -3.46 -0.60 1.62
C ILE A 53 -2.56 -0.60 0.39
N ASN A 54 -1.30 -0.97 0.56
CA ASN A 54 -0.34 -1.03 -0.53
C ASN A 54 -0.41 -2.38 -1.24
N GLU A 55 -0.24 -2.34 -2.56
CA GLU A 55 -0.17 -3.52 -3.42
C GLU A 55 -1.38 -4.44 -3.28
N LEU A 56 -2.59 -3.85 -3.35
CA LEU A 56 -3.86 -4.58 -3.21
C LEU A 56 -3.99 -5.74 -4.21
N ASP A 57 -3.38 -5.62 -5.39
CA ASP A 57 -3.31 -6.67 -6.42
C ASP A 57 -2.55 -7.94 -5.95
N LYS A 58 -1.76 -7.85 -4.88
CA LYS A 58 -1.05 -9.00 -4.28
C LYS A 58 -1.88 -9.75 -3.23
N ALA A 59 -3.00 -9.19 -2.79
CA ALA A 59 -3.86 -9.79 -1.76
C ALA A 59 -4.40 -11.18 -2.16
N ALA A 60 -4.55 -11.46 -3.44
CA ALA A 60 -5.11 -12.72 -3.97
C ALA A 60 -4.09 -13.88 -4.07
N SER A 61 -2.81 -13.65 -3.77
CA SER A 61 -1.73 -14.63 -4.00
C SER A 61 -1.45 -15.56 -2.81
N GLY A 62 -2.27 -15.51 -1.75
CA GLY A 62 -2.13 -16.38 -0.57
C GLY A 62 -2.29 -17.87 -0.91
N LYS A 63 -1.28 -18.68 -0.59
CA LYS A 63 -1.30 -20.15 -0.75
C LYS A 63 -1.71 -20.88 0.54
N GLY A 64 -2.30 -20.18 1.50
CA GLY A 64 -2.62 -20.70 2.85
C GLY A 64 -4.10 -21.01 3.07
N ASN A 65 -4.50 -21.09 4.35
CA ASN A 65 -5.84 -21.45 4.83
C ASN A 65 -6.89 -20.34 4.63
N GLY A 66 -6.93 -19.71 3.48
CA GLY A 66 -7.87 -18.63 3.14
C GLY A 66 -7.20 -17.52 2.33
N ASN A 67 -8.01 -16.54 1.94
CA ASN A 67 -7.54 -15.41 1.15
C ASN A 67 -7.55 -14.13 2.00
N PRO A 68 -6.40 -13.45 2.17
CA PRO A 68 -6.35 -12.13 2.85
C PRO A 68 -7.32 -11.09 2.27
N ALA A 69 -7.67 -11.21 0.99
CA ALA A 69 -8.67 -10.36 0.34
C ALA A 69 -10.05 -10.45 0.98
N ASP A 70 -10.45 -11.63 1.49
CA ASP A 70 -11.77 -11.82 2.12
C ASP A 70 -11.86 -11.07 3.45
N VAL A 71 -10.74 -10.99 4.19
CA VAL A 71 -10.65 -10.19 5.42
C VAL A 71 -10.84 -8.70 5.12
N LEU A 72 -10.24 -8.22 4.03
CA LEU A 72 -10.42 -6.83 3.60
C LEU A 72 -11.87 -6.53 3.22
N LEU A 73 -12.59 -7.47 2.61
CA LEU A 73 -14.01 -7.29 2.33
C LEU A 73 -14.80 -7.00 3.60
N THR A 74 -14.59 -7.80 4.66
CA THR A 74 -15.25 -7.60 5.96
C THR A 74 -14.93 -6.22 6.55
N LEU A 75 -13.68 -5.79 6.48
CA LEU A 75 -13.26 -4.47 6.94
C LEU A 75 -13.93 -3.32 6.16
N LEU A 76 -14.08 -3.49 4.84
CA LEU A 76 -14.62 -2.47 3.93
C LEU A 76 -16.14 -2.39 3.94
N ASP A 77 -16.83 -3.42 4.37
CA ASP A 77 -18.31 -3.47 4.40
C ASP A 77 -18.92 -2.65 5.55
N ASN A 78 -18.12 -2.06 6.42
CA ASN A 78 -18.57 -1.26 7.57
C ASN A 78 -19.51 -2.02 8.53
N LEU A 79 -19.45 -3.34 8.53
CA LEU A 79 -20.28 -4.21 9.39
C LEU A 79 -19.63 -4.52 10.74
N GLY A 80 -18.44 -3.99 10.96
CA GLY A 80 -17.61 -4.32 12.10
C GLY A 80 -16.55 -5.36 11.75
N PHE A 81 -15.46 -5.36 12.51
CA PHE A 81 -14.33 -6.27 12.36
C PHE A 81 -14.11 -7.03 13.66
N THR A 82 -14.03 -8.35 13.60
CA THR A 82 -13.74 -9.20 14.75
C THR A 82 -12.35 -9.77 14.62
N ASP A 83 -11.52 -9.52 15.64
CA ASP A 83 -10.21 -10.12 15.77
C ASP A 83 -10.30 -11.43 16.55
N ASN A 84 -9.64 -12.50 16.04
CA ASN A 84 -9.73 -13.84 16.63
C ASN A 84 -9.02 -13.96 17.99
N TYR A 85 -8.03 -13.09 18.24
CA TYR A 85 -7.34 -13.06 19.54
C TYR A 85 -8.14 -12.27 20.56
N MET A 86 -8.65 -11.11 20.18
CA MET A 86 -9.40 -10.23 21.10
C MET A 86 -10.81 -10.73 21.34
N GLU A 87 -11.38 -11.51 20.41
CA GLU A 87 -12.76 -12.04 20.47
C GLU A 87 -13.82 -10.94 20.68
N CYS A 88 -13.51 -9.73 20.23
CA CYS A 88 -14.41 -8.58 20.29
C CYS A 88 -14.55 -7.93 18.92
N MET A 89 -15.72 -7.35 18.68
CA MET A 89 -16.01 -6.63 17.46
C MET A 89 -15.68 -5.15 17.62
N VAL A 90 -14.91 -4.62 16.65
CA VAL A 90 -14.62 -3.19 16.54
C VAL A 90 -15.47 -2.59 15.43
N PRO A 91 -16.17 -1.46 15.68
CA PRO A 91 -16.91 -0.75 14.63
C PRO A 91 -15.95 -0.26 13.53
N THR A 92 -16.35 -0.44 12.27
CA THR A 92 -15.53 -0.06 11.10
C THR A 92 -16.10 1.11 10.29
N VAL A 93 -17.20 1.72 10.75
CA VAL A 93 -17.85 2.86 10.07
C VAL A 93 -16.92 4.07 9.90
N GLY A 94 -15.93 4.25 10.78
CA GLY A 94 -14.93 5.30 10.72
C GLY A 94 -13.65 4.92 9.96
N VAL A 95 -13.63 3.80 9.24
CA VAL A 95 -12.48 3.35 8.46
C VAL A 95 -12.52 3.99 7.08
N TYR A 96 -11.41 4.61 6.68
CA TYR A 96 -11.21 5.24 5.37
C TYR A 96 -10.12 4.49 4.61
N PRO A 97 -10.46 3.53 3.73
CA PRO A 97 -9.47 2.78 2.97
C PRO A 97 -8.98 3.58 1.77
N ILE A 98 -7.66 3.61 1.57
CA ILE A 98 -6.99 4.11 0.37
C ILE A 98 -6.07 3.00 -0.10
N ALA A 99 -6.31 2.45 -1.28
CA ALA A 99 -5.51 1.35 -1.82
C ALA A 99 -4.66 1.80 -3.01
N THR A 100 -3.50 1.17 -3.16
CA THR A 100 -2.67 1.25 -4.37
C THR A 100 -2.56 -0.12 -5.00
N ALA A 101 -2.49 -0.17 -6.33
CA ALA A 101 -2.29 -1.39 -7.09
C ALA A 101 -1.57 -1.07 -8.41
N ASN A 102 -0.78 -1.99 -8.90
CA ASN A 102 -0.12 -1.88 -10.20
C ASN A 102 -0.98 -2.51 -11.31
N ASP A 103 -1.68 -3.58 -11.00
CA ASP A 103 -2.51 -4.31 -11.96
C ASP A 103 -3.91 -4.58 -11.38
N LYS A 104 -4.88 -3.76 -11.80
CA LYS A 104 -6.27 -3.91 -11.37
C LYS A 104 -6.92 -5.22 -11.83
N SER A 105 -6.39 -5.91 -12.84
CA SER A 105 -6.91 -7.19 -13.29
C SER A 105 -6.70 -8.33 -12.29
N GLN A 106 -5.75 -8.18 -11.37
CA GLN A 106 -5.46 -9.14 -10.30
C GLN A 106 -6.34 -8.94 -9.06
N ILE A 107 -7.11 -7.85 -9.00
CA ILE A 107 -8.00 -7.57 -7.86
C ILE A 107 -9.36 -8.22 -8.13
N SER A 108 -9.88 -8.93 -7.14
CA SER A 108 -11.18 -9.58 -7.27
C SER A 108 -12.33 -8.58 -7.48
N ALA A 109 -13.33 -8.96 -8.26
CA ALA A 109 -14.48 -8.11 -8.54
C ALA A 109 -15.22 -7.62 -7.26
N PRO A 110 -15.37 -8.44 -6.21
CA PRO A 110 -15.93 -7.97 -4.95
C PRO A 110 -15.13 -6.85 -4.28
N LEU A 111 -13.80 -6.91 -4.30
CA LEU A 111 -12.97 -5.82 -3.78
C LEU A 111 -13.06 -4.58 -4.65
N MET A 112 -12.98 -4.74 -5.98
CA MET A 112 -13.08 -3.61 -6.91
C MET A 112 -14.39 -2.83 -6.76
N SER A 113 -15.49 -3.50 -6.47
CA SER A 113 -16.80 -2.85 -6.30
C SER A 113 -16.88 -1.91 -5.08
N ARG A 114 -15.95 -2.02 -4.14
CA ARG A 114 -15.89 -1.20 -2.91
C ARG A 114 -14.98 0.01 -3.03
N PHE A 115 -14.25 0.13 -4.12
CA PHE A 115 -13.34 1.25 -4.36
C PHE A 115 -13.79 2.14 -5.51
N ALA A 116 -13.64 3.45 -5.33
CA ALA A 116 -13.64 4.38 -6.44
C ALA A 116 -12.25 4.35 -7.09
N VAL A 117 -12.18 3.89 -8.33
CA VAL A 117 -10.89 3.72 -9.03
C VAL A 117 -10.44 5.02 -9.64
N ILE A 118 -9.20 5.40 -9.38
CA ILE A 118 -8.51 6.53 -9.99
C ILE A 118 -7.30 5.97 -10.74
N ASP A 119 -7.38 5.97 -12.07
CA ASP A 119 -6.25 5.56 -12.90
C ASP A 119 -5.18 6.67 -12.93
N ILE A 120 -3.96 6.32 -12.58
CA ILE A 120 -2.80 7.20 -12.68
C ILE A 120 -2.03 6.81 -13.93
N PRO A 121 -1.99 7.65 -14.97
CA PRO A 121 -1.29 7.34 -16.21
C PRO A 121 0.23 7.27 -15.97
N ASP A 122 0.90 6.50 -16.81
CA ASP A 122 2.36 6.49 -16.85
C ASP A 122 2.92 7.87 -17.23
N TYR A 123 4.08 8.19 -16.71
CA TYR A 123 4.77 9.43 -17.05
C TYR A 123 5.17 9.47 -18.52
N THR A 124 4.95 10.59 -19.16
CA THR A 124 5.47 10.90 -20.50
C THR A 124 7.00 10.99 -20.48
N SER A 125 7.64 10.87 -21.63
CA SER A 125 9.10 11.03 -21.75
C SER A 125 9.58 12.37 -21.21
N GLU A 126 8.84 13.45 -21.46
CA GLU A 126 9.17 14.78 -20.96
C GLU A 126 9.05 14.87 -19.43
N GLU A 127 8.01 14.30 -18.85
CA GLU A 127 7.86 14.23 -17.39
C GLU A 127 8.97 13.38 -16.75
N LYS A 128 9.35 12.26 -17.38
CA LYS A 128 10.49 11.44 -16.92
C LYS A 128 11.81 12.22 -16.92
N LYS A 129 12.05 13.05 -17.93
CA LYS A 129 13.24 13.95 -17.97
C LYS A 129 13.23 14.94 -16.80
N ILE A 130 12.08 15.55 -16.53
CA ILE A 130 11.92 16.49 -15.43
C ILE A 130 12.12 15.79 -14.07
N ILE A 131 11.53 14.62 -13.88
CA ILE A 131 11.68 13.82 -12.66
C ILE A 131 13.16 13.45 -12.46
N PHE A 132 13.81 12.96 -13.51
CA PHE A 132 15.24 12.62 -13.43
C PHE A 132 16.09 13.82 -13.02
N SER A 133 15.96 14.93 -13.72
CA SER A 133 16.80 16.11 -13.51
C SER A 133 16.57 16.77 -12.14
N LYS A 134 15.29 16.88 -11.71
CA LYS A 134 14.94 17.60 -10.48
C LYS A 134 15.04 16.76 -9.21
N TYR A 135 14.83 15.45 -9.31
CA TYR A 135 14.69 14.61 -8.12
C TYR A 135 15.68 13.45 -8.07
N VAL A 136 15.86 12.72 -9.19
CA VAL A 136 16.69 11.51 -9.21
C VAL A 136 18.17 11.88 -9.19
N LEU A 137 18.62 12.72 -10.13
CA LEU A 137 20.02 13.11 -10.26
C LEU A 137 20.57 13.74 -8.98
N PRO A 138 19.94 14.75 -8.35
CA PRO A 138 20.43 15.31 -7.09
C PRO A 138 20.52 14.29 -5.96
N LYS A 139 19.58 13.35 -5.89
CA LYS A 139 19.57 12.28 -4.89
C LYS A 139 20.73 11.30 -5.09
N VAL A 140 21.03 10.95 -6.34
CA VAL A 140 22.15 10.08 -6.70
C VAL A 140 23.49 10.77 -6.40
N LEU A 141 23.66 12.02 -6.82
CA LEU A 141 24.88 12.81 -6.54
C LEU A 141 25.14 12.91 -5.04
N LYS A 142 24.11 13.22 -4.26
CA LYS A 142 24.22 13.27 -2.79
C LYS A 142 24.67 11.92 -2.21
N ARG A 143 24.13 10.81 -2.71
CA ARG A 143 24.51 9.46 -2.25
C ARG A 143 25.95 9.10 -2.61
N MET A 144 26.44 9.61 -3.74
CA MET A 144 27.82 9.42 -4.21
C MET A 144 28.78 10.48 -3.68
N SER A 145 28.31 11.42 -2.84
CA SER A 145 29.10 12.55 -2.31
C SER A 145 29.69 13.43 -3.41
N LEU A 146 29.02 13.54 -4.55
CA LEU A 146 29.39 14.39 -5.66
C LEU A 146 28.66 15.73 -5.61
N LYS A 147 29.30 16.81 -6.06
CA LYS A 147 28.69 18.11 -6.25
C LYS A 147 27.97 18.16 -7.60
N ALA A 148 26.98 19.05 -7.72
CA ALA A 148 26.21 19.21 -8.96
C ALA A 148 27.08 19.58 -10.19
N GLU A 149 28.19 20.26 -9.95
CA GLU A 149 29.14 20.70 -10.99
C GLU A 149 30.05 19.57 -11.49
N GLU A 150 30.17 18.48 -10.72
CA GLU A 150 31.06 17.36 -11.06
C GLU A 150 30.40 16.32 -11.99
N CYS A 151 29.08 16.45 -12.22
CA CYS A 151 28.35 15.56 -13.11
C CYS A 151 27.28 16.35 -13.87
N VAL A 152 27.53 16.55 -15.14
CA VAL A 152 26.61 17.21 -16.06
C VAL A 152 26.04 16.16 -17.01
N VAL A 153 24.71 16.01 -17.01
CA VAL A 153 23.99 15.15 -17.96
C VAL A 153 23.53 16.02 -19.12
N THR A 154 24.00 15.72 -20.32
CA THR A 154 23.60 16.41 -21.57
C THR A 154 22.15 16.00 -21.93
N GLU A 155 21.47 16.78 -22.79
CA GLU A 155 20.14 16.42 -23.28
C GLU A 155 20.12 15.06 -23.99
N GLU A 156 21.13 14.77 -24.81
CA GLU A 156 21.28 13.48 -25.48
C GLU A 156 21.45 12.32 -24.48
N GLY A 157 22.23 12.54 -23.41
CA GLY A 157 22.37 11.57 -22.33
C GLY A 157 21.08 11.34 -21.57
N LEU A 158 20.31 12.41 -21.36
CA LEU A 158 19.00 12.35 -20.72
C LEU A 158 17.99 11.59 -21.59
N ASP A 159 17.99 11.83 -22.90
CA ASP A 159 17.15 11.10 -23.86
C ASP A 159 17.50 9.61 -23.86
N ALA A 160 18.77 9.26 -23.87
CA ALA A 160 19.23 7.87 -23.79
C ALA A 160 18.77 7.17 -22.50
N ILE A 161 18.86 7.85 -21.35
CA ILE A 161 18.40 7.32 -20.05
C ILE A 161 16.89 7.08 -20.08
N VAL A 162 16.11 8.04 -20.58
CA VAL A 162 14.64 7.92 -20.65
C VAL A 162 14.22 6.81 -21.62
N GLU A 163 14.91 6.64 -22.75
CA GLU A 163 14.63 5.58 -23.73
C GLU A 163 14.89 4.18 -23.14
N LEU A 164 15.98 4.00 -22.37
CA LEU A 164 16.27 2.75 -21.66
C LEU A 164 15.16 2.38 -20.65
N HIS A 165 14.48 3.38 -20.10
CA HIS A 165 13.41 3.20 -19.11
C HIS A 165 12.00 3.43 -19.68
N LYS A 166 11.83 3.34 -21.00
CA LYS A 166 10.55 3.60 -21.67
C LYS A 166 9.44 2.65 -21.25
N ASN A 167 9.79 1.40 -20.92
CA ASN A 167 8.87 0.34 -20.53
C ASN A 167 8.79 0.10 -19.02
N THR A 168 9.39 0.96 -18.21
CA THR A 168 9.32 0.87 -16.75
C THR A 168 8.33 1.91 -16.25
N SER A 169 7.26 1.46 -15.59
CA SER A 169 6.34 2.31 -14.84
C SER A 169 7.04 2.76 -13.55
N GLY A 170 7.37 4.04 -13.47
CA GLY A 170 7.93 4.68 -12.27
C GLY A 170 9.43 4.83 -12.27
#